data_7d6eec50b46c105a76f20d9ffccf2ec4
#
_entry.id   7d6eec50b46c105a76f20d9ffccf2ec4
#
_cell.length_a   1.000
_cell.length_b   1.000
_cell.length_c   1.000
_cell.angle_alpha   90.00
_cell.angle_beta   90.00
_cell.angle_gamma   90.00
#
_symmetry.space_group_name_H-M   'P 1'
#
loop_
_entity.id
_entity.type
_entity.pdbx_description
1 polymer ?
#
loop_
_entity_poly.entity_id
_entity_poly.type
_entity_poly.pdbx_seq_one_letter_code
_entity_poly.pdbx_strand_id
1 'polypeptide(L)'
;MLFRSWSRMRIMALMTGEQYVESMRKMKLNVYMFGEKVENVVDNPILRPSLNSVKATYDLAQMPEYEDLMTVTLDDGRKVNRFTNIHRNATDLVNKVKMQRLCGQKTAACFQRCVGMDAFNAEWSTTYEIDKKYGTNYHENFKKFVKYVQDADLTVDGAMTDPKGDRGLAPHAQADPDLYLHIVERRADGIVVKGAKAHQTGIINSQEVIVMPTIAMGPDDKDYAVSFAVPTDAEGITMIIGRQSCDTRKLEGAPMDTGNSEFGGVEALVVFDNVFVPNDRIFMAGENEFAGMLVERFAGYHRQSYGGCKVGVGDVLIGAAALCADYNGAQKASHIKDKLIEMTHLNETLYCCGIACSAEGKPTESGNYLIDLLLANVCKQNVTRFPYEIARLAEDIAGGLMVTAPSEKDLKGEVTGPLVEKYFRGVASVSTENRLRALRLVENLTLGTAAVGYRTESMHGAGSPQAQRIMISRQGNIAMKKELAKAIAKIGRAHV
;
A
#
# COMPACT_ATOMS: atom_id res chain seq x y z
N MET A 1 -3.33 2.17 32.47
CA MET A 1 -2.64 3.38 32.92
C MET A 1 -1.16 3.12 32.98
N LEU A 2 -0.46 3.25 31.84
CA LEU A 2 1.00 3.35 31.75
C LEU A 2 1.32 3.65 30.30
N PHE A 3 1.17 4.92 29.87
CA PHE A 3 1.97 5.43 28.76
C PHE A 3 3.42 5.28 29.18
N ARG A 4 4.11 4.26 28.66
CA ARG A 4 5.53 4.11 28.90
C ARG A 4 6.23 5.35 28.39
N SER A 5 6.79 6.14 29.29
CA SER A 5 7.67 7.25 28.95
C SER A 5 8.87 6.69 28.20
N TRP A 6 8.85 6.80 26.89
CA TRP A 6 9.99 6.54 26.00
C TRP A 6 11.01 7.71 26.06
N SER A 7 11.07 8.40 27.21
CA SER A 7 12.05 9.44 27.47
C SER A 7 13.41 8.81 27.77
N ARG A 8 14.13 8.46 26.73
CA ARG A 8 15.59 8.32 26.56
C ARG A 8 15.91 7.31 25.47
N MET A 9 15.62 7.64 24.23
CA MET A 9 16.42 7.11 23.13
C MET A 9 17.11 8.29 22.44
N ARG A 10 18.39 8.46 22.70
CA ARG A 10 19.30 9.15 21.80
C ARG A 10 19.40 8.26 20.57
N ILE A 11 18.68 8.56 19.49
CA ILE A 11 19.00 7.92 18.23
C ILE A 11 18.81 8.94 17.12
N MET A 12 19.92 9.29 16.54
CA MET A 12 20.03 10.00 15.28
C MET A 12 20.47 9.03 14.16
N ALA A 13 20.20 7.74 14.30
CA ALA A 13 20.50 6.73 13.30
C ALA A 13 19.22 5.97 12.94
N LEU A 14 19.01 5.75 11.63
CA LEU A 14 17.90 4.94 11.13
C LEU A 14 17.97 3.51 11.69
N MET A 15 16.83 2.92 11.99
CA MET A 15 16.77 1.52 12.41
C MET A 15 17.31 0.61 11.31
N THR A 16 18.03 -0.44 11.73
CA THR A 16 18.31 -1.58 10.85
C THR A 16 17.07 -2.48 10.75
N GLY A 17 17.01 -3.34 9.73
CA GLY A 17 15.93 -4.31 9.60
C GLY A 17 15.80 -5.22 10.83
N GLU A 18 16.90 -5.62 11.47
CA GLU A 18 16.86 -6.43 12.70
C GLU A 18 16.31 -5.66 13.90
N GLN A 19 16.69 -4.38 14.03
CA GLN A 19 16.13 -3.51 15.08
C GLN A 19 14.62 -3.32 14.90
N TYR A 20 14.16 -3.20 13.65
CA TYR A 20 12.75 -3.15 13.33
C TYR A 20 12.04 -4.46 13.75
N VAL A 21 12.57 -5.63 13.38
CA VAL A 21 12.02 -6.94 13.78
C VAL A 21 11.91 -7.05 15.30
N GLU A 22 12.96 -6.67 16.02
CA GLU A 22 12.97 -6.69 17.49
C GLU A 22 11.99 -5.69 18.10
N SER A 23 11.75 -4.55 17.45
CA SER A 23 10.72 -3.60 17.90
C SER A 23 9.31 -4.19 17.77
N MET A 24 9.02 -4.88 16.66
CA MET A 24 7.75 -5.58 16.47
C MET A 24 7.57 -6.75 17.45
N ARG A 25 8.64 -7.47 17.79
CA ARG A 25 8.60 -8.55 18.77
C ARG A 25 8.18 -8.08 20.18
N LYS A 26 8.40 -6.81 20.49
CA LYS A 26 8.01 -6.18 21.77
C LYS A 26 6.54 -5.72 21.79
N MET A 27 5.91 -5.63 20.64
CA MET A 27 4.50 -5.25 20.53
C MET A 27 3.60 -6.38 21.06
N LYS A 28 2.52 -6.00 21.72
CA LYS A 28 1.51 -6.94 22.27
C LYS A 28 0.25 -6.94 21.41
N LEU A 29 0.43 -7.26 20.12
CA LEU A 29 -0.66 -7.26 19.17
C LEU A 29 -1.71 -8.32 19.52
N ASN A 30 -2.99 -7.97 19.38
CA ASN A 30 -4.10 -8.91 19.54
C ASN A 30 -4.59 -9.36 18.15
N VAL A 31 -3.98 -10.43 17.63
CA VAL A 31 -4.16 -10.93 16.26
C VAL A 31 -4.81 -12.29 16.26
N TYR A 32 -5.80 -12.48 15.37
CA TYR A 32 -6.47 -13.76 15.12
C TYR A 32 -6.31 -14.19 13.66
N MET A 33 -6.08 -15.49 13.45
CA MET A 33 -6.00 -16.13 12.15
C MET A 33 -6.62 -17.52 12.23
N PHE A 34 -7.49 -17.86 11.30
CA PHE A 34 -8.21 -19.16 11.27
C PHE A 34 -9.03 -19.46 12.52
N GLY A 35 -9.53 -18.44 13.19
CA GLY A 35 -10.31 -18.56 14.42
C GLY A 35 -9.48 -18.68 15.70
N GLU A 36 -8.17 -18.70 15.61
CA GLU A 36 -7.24 -18.86 16.74
C GLU A 36 -6.40 -17.60 16.94
N LYS A 37 -6.02 -17.35 18.20
CA LYS A 37 -5.10 -16.27 18.55
C LYS A 37 -3.69 -16.61 18.07
N VAL A 38 -3.02 -15.63 17.47
CA VAL A 38 -1.62 -15.75 17.03
C VAL A 38 -0.72 -15.24 18.15
N GLU A 39 -0.08 -16.13 18.89
CA GLU A 39 0.76 -15.75 20.02
C GLU A 39 2.09 -15.09 19.61
N ASN A 40 2.65 -15.50 18.49
CA ASN A 40 3.88 -14.94 17.94
C ASN A 40 3.71 -14.55 16.49
N VAL A 41 3.36 -13.27 16.25
CA VAL A 41 3.15 -12.72 14.90
C VAL A 41 4.46 -12.67 14.11
N VAL A 42 5.58 -12.34 14.77
CA VAL A 42 6.88 -12.13 14.13
C VAL A 42 7.46 -13.40 13.53
N ASP A 43 7.34 -14.53 14.23
CA ASP A 43 7.93 -15.81 13.81
C ASP A 43 6.91 -16.79 13.22
N ASN A 44 5.64 -16.39 13.11
CA ASN A 44 4.62 -17.22 12.46
C ASN A 44 4.99 -17.43 10.98
N PRO A 45 5.13 -18.68 10.50
CA PRO A 45 5.62 -18.95 9.15
C PRO A 45 4.70 -18.41 8.03
N ILE A 46 3.41 -18.25 8.29
CA ILE A 46 2.45 -17.68 7.33
C ILE A 46 2.61 -16.15 7.28
N LEU A 47 2.85 -15.49 8.42
CA LEU A 47 2.90 -14.04 8.55
C LEU A 47 4.31 -13.46 8.36
N ARG A 48 5.35 -14.22 8.66
CA ARG A 48 6.75 -13.77 8.57
C ARG A 48 7.12 -13.15 7.22
N PRO A 49 6.71 -13.66 6.06
CA PRO A 49 7.01 -13.04 4.78
C PRO A 49 6.48 -11.62 4.63
N SER A 50 5.36 -11.28 5.27
CA SER A 50 4.82 -9.90 5.25
C SER A 50 5.69 -8.95 6.09
N LEU A 51 6.17 -9.41 7.23
CA LEU A 51 7.14 -8.67 8.06
C LEU A 51 8.46 -8.46 7.31
N ASN A 52 8.95 -9.48 6.60
CA ASN A 52 10.17 -9.38 5.80
C ASN A 52 10.06 -8.33 4.70
N SER A 53 8.88 -8.14 4.10
CA SER A 53 8.66 -7.09 3.10
C SER A 53 8.83 -5.68 3.69
N VAL A 54 8.40 -5.45 4.92
CA VAL A 54 8.66 -4.20 5.65
C VAL A 54 10.13 -4.10 6.06
N LYS A 55 10.70 -5.19 6.63
CA LYS A 55 12.13 -5.26 7.00
C LYS A 55 13.03 -4.86 5.84
N ALA A 56 12.75 -5.35 4.61
CA ALA A 56 13.53 -5.02 3.43
C ALA A 56 13.62 -3.52 3.18
N THR A 57 12.62 -2.72 3.54
CA THR A 57 12.68 -1.26 3.39
C THR A 57 13.66 -0.59 4.35
N TYR A 58 13.88 -1.19 5.52
CA TYR A 58 14.91 -0.75 6.47
C TYR A 58 16.30 -1.19 6.01
N ASP A 59 16.44 -2.43 5.54
CA ASP A 59 17.72 -2.93 5.01
C ASP A 59 18.19 -2.12 3.80
N LEU A 60 17.30 -1.79 2.86
CA LEU A 60 17.61 -0.95 1.72
C LEU A 60 18.07 0.46 2.13
N ALA A 61 17.52 1.01 3.21
CA ALA A 61 17.93 2.32 3.73
C ALA A 61 19.35 2.34 4.34
N GLN A 62 19.91 1.16 4.66
CA GLN A 62 21.28 1.00 5.16
C GLN A 62 22.29 0.74 4.02
N MET A 63 21.83 0.52 2.79
CA MET A 63 22.70 0.23 1.64
C MET A 63 23.15 1.53 0.98
N PRO A 64 24.48 1.79 0.85
CA PRO A 64 24.98 3.05 0.30
C PRO A 64 24.44 3.37 -1.09
N GLU A 65 24.24 2.35 -1.94
CA GLU A 65 23.74 2.53 -3.31
C GLU A 65 22.27 2.98 -3.39
N TYR A 66 21.51 2.83 -2.30
CA TYR A 66 20.09 3.21 -2.24
C TYR A 66 19.81 4.31 -1.22
N GLU A 67 20.82 4.76 -0.47
CA GLU A 67 20.64 5.71 0.64
C GLU A 67 19.90 6.97 0.20
N ASP A 68 20.36 7.61 -0.88
CA ASP A 68 19.74 8.85 -1.39
C ASP A 68 18.28 8.68 -1.80
N LEU A 69 17.89 7.46 -2.20
CA LEU A 69 16.53 7.16 -2.59
C LEU A 69 15.67 6.78 -1.39
N MET A 70 16.22 6.02 -0.43
CA MET A 70 15.49 5.49 0.72
C MET A 70 15.42 6.48 1.90
N THR A 71 16.26 7.52 1.91
CA THR A 71 16.35 8.48 3.01
C THR A 71 16.16 9.92 2.56
N VAL A 72 15.95 10.82 3.52
CA VAL A 72 15.88 12.28 3.31
C VAL A 72 16.62 12.96 4.45
N THR A 73 17.42 13.97 4.14
CA THR A 73 17.96 14.88 5.14
C THR A 73 17.01 16.07 5.28
N LEU A 74 16.47 16.28 6.48
CA LEU A 74 15.56 17.37 6.79
C LEU A 74 16.34 18.70 6.96
N ASP A 75 15.62 19.84 6.96
CA ASP A 75 16.20 21.18 7.12
C ASP A 75 16.95 21.33 8.45
N ASP A 76 16.58 20.57 9.48
CA ASP A 76 17.25 20.55 10.80
C ASP A 76 18.50 19.63 10.85
N GLY A 77 18.87 19.03 9.73
CA GLY A 77 20.02 18.15 9.56
C GLY A 77 19.77 16.69 9.95
N ARG A 78 18.58 16.32 10.45
CA ARG A 78 18.24 14.92 10.74
C ARG A 78 18.08 14.14 9.45
N LYS A 79 18.66 12.94 9.39
CA LYS A 79 18.39 11.97 8.33
C LYS A 79 17.22 11.08 8.77
N VAL A 80 16.18 10.99 7.96
CA VAL A 80 14.98 10.21 8.21
C VAL A 80 14.73 9.25 7.08
N ASN A 81 14.01 8.15 7.34
CA ASN A 81 13.53 7.24 6.32
C ASN A 81 12.51 7.98 5.43
N ARG A 82 12.63 7.83 4.09
CA ARG A 82 11.72 8.53 3.15
C ARG A 82 10.25 8.18 3.38
N PHE A 83 9.94 7.04 3.94
CA PHE A 83 8.56 6.69 4.32
C PHE A 83 7.95 7.57 5.42
N THR A 84 8.77 8.37 6.12
CA THR A 84 8.30 9.33 7.14
C THR A 84 8.43 10.79 6.69
N ASN A 85 8.80 11.02 5.42
CA ASN A 85 9.02 12.36 4.89
C ASN A 85 7.71 13.10 4.58
N ILE A 86 7.68 14.39 4.93
CA ILE A 86 6.68 15.33 4.43
C ILE A 86 7.23 15.92 3.13
N HIS A 87 6.57 15.65 2.02
CA HIS A 87 7.01 16.09 0.69
C HIS A 87 6.99 17.61 0.57
N ARG A 88 8.11 18.21 0.17
CA ARG A 88 8.28 19.66 0.07
C ARG A 88 8.32 20.20 -1.35
N ASN A 89 8.53 19.33 -2.32
CA ASN A 89 8.69 19.69 -3.73
C ASN A 89 8.38 18.51 -4.66
N ALA A 90 8.38 18.76 -5.97
CA ALA A 90 8.15 17.73 -6.97
C ALA A 90 9.22 16.61 -6.95
N THR A 91 10.47 16.94 -6.59
CA THR A 91 11.55 15.94 -6.50
C THR A 91 11.27 14.90 -5.41
N ASP A 92 10.73 15.31 -4.26
CA ASP A 92 10.31 14.38 -3.21
C ASP A 92 9.25 13.40 -3.71
N LEU A 93 8.27 13.90 -4.45
CA LEU A 93 7.19 13.08 -5.03
C LEU A 93 7.73 12.11 -6.10
N VAL A 94 8.64 12.57 -6.97
CA VAL A 94 9.30 11.73 -7.98
C VAL A 94 10.15 10.65 -7.31
N ASN A 95 10.95 11.01 -6.31
CA ASN A 95 11.78 10.06 -5.58
C ASN A 95 10.95 9.04 -4.79
N LYS A 96 9.77 9.43 -4.28
CA LYS A 96 8.80 8.50 -3.71
C LYS A 96 8.43 7.39 -4.70
N VAL A 97 8.05 7.75 -5.94
CA VAL A 97 7.68 6.77 -6.99
C VAL A 97 8.85 5.85 -7.33
N LYS A 98 10.06 6.42 -7.48
CA LYS A 98 11.29 5.64 -7.75
C LYS A 98 11.63 4.67 -6.61
N MET A 99 11.57 5.14 -5.36
CA MET A 99 11.78 4.31 -4.17
C MET A 99 10.79 3.14 -4.13
N GLN A 100 9.52 3.41 -4.40
CA GLN A 100 8.49 2.38 -4.39
C GLN A 100 8.67 1.35 -5.50
N ARG A 101 9.14 1.77 -6.70
CA ARG A 101 9.53 0.82 -7.76
C ARG A 101 10.68 -0.07 -7.30
N LEU A 102 11.72 0.50 -6.69
CA LEU A 102 12.83 -0.26 -6.12
C LEU A 102 12.35 -1.29 -5.10
N CYS A 103 11.53 -0.89 -4.12
CA CYS A 103 10.98 -1.79 -3.11
C CYS A 103 10.18 -2.95 -3.74
N GLY A 104 9.34 -2.65 -4.75
CA GLY A 104 8.60 -3.67 -5.50
C GLY A 104 9.52 -4.64 -6.23
N GLN A 105 10.58 -4.16 -6.86
CA GLN A 105 11.60 -5.00 -7.54
C GLN A 105 12.34 -5.92 -6.57
N LYS A 106 12.62 -5.44 -5.35
CA LYS A 106 13.38 -6.19 -4.35
C LYS A 106 12.55 -7.23 -3.59
N THR A 107 11.24 -7.04 -3.51
CA THR A 107 10.37 -7.93 -2.72
C THR A 107 9.39 -8.74 -3.58
N ALA A 108 9.05 -8.29 -4.77
CA ALA A 108 7.94 -8.83 -5.58
C ALA A 108 6.63 -8.95 -4.78
N ALA A 109 6.43 -8.10 -3.78
CA ALA A 109 5.31 -8.11 -2.86
C ALA A 109 4.94 -6.68 -2.43
N CYS A 110 3.85 -6.54 -1.67
CA CYS A 110 3.52 -5.27 -1.03
C CYS A 110 4.42 -5.05 0.19
N PHE A 111 5.22 -3.98 0.16
CA PHE A 111 6.10 -3.58 1.27
C PHE A 111 5.39 -2.72 2.33
N GLN A 112 4.12 -2.45 2.19
CA GLN A 112 3.12 -2.00 3.17
C GLN A 112 3.30 -0.58 3.76
N ARG A 113 4.45 0.05 3.71
CA ARG A 113 4.74 1.36 4.34
C ARG A 113 4.18 2.58 3.60
N CYS A 114 3.66 2.41 2.36
CA CYS A 114 3.17 3.53 1.56
C CYS A 114 1.94 4.20 2.17
N VAL A 115 1.06 3.44 2.83
CA VAL A 115 -0.20 3.97 3.41
C VAL A 115 0.08 5.00 4.51
N GLY A 116 1.02 4.74 5.41
CA GLY A 116 1.43 5.70 6.45
C GLY A 116 2.06 6.96 5.87
N MET A 117 2.97 6.82 4.89
CA MET A 117 3.58 7.96 4.21
C MET A 117 2.52 8.84 3.52
N ASP A 118 1.53 8.22 2.88
CA ASP A 118 0.45 8.93 2.21
C ASP A 118 -0.47 9.62 3.21
N ALA A 119 -0.75 8.98 4.36
CA ALA A 119 -1.47 9.56 5.48
C ALA A 119 -0.76 10.78 6.06
N PHE A 120 0.56 10.71 6.29
CA PHE A 120 1.35 11.85 6.77
C PHE A 120 1.15 13.09 5.90
N ASN A 121 1.23 12.93 4.60
CA ASN A 121 1.16 14.06 3.67
C ASN A 121 -0.25 14.61 3.50
N ALA A 122 -1.28 13.76 3.61
CA ALA A 122 -2.67 14.19 3.59
C ALA A 122 -3.07 14.94 4.86
N GLU A 123 -2.72 14.37 6.03
CA GLU A 123 -2.99 14.97 7.35
C GLU A 123 -2.26 16.30 7.53
N TRP A 124 -1.01 16.41 7.05
CA TRP A 124 -0.23 17.65 7.19
C TRP A 124 -0.97 18.87 6.68
N SER A 125 -1.52 18.80 5.48
CA SER A 125 -2.24 19.92 4.89
C SER A 125 -3.68 20.04 5.41
N THR A 126 -4.32 18.93 5.74
CA THR A 126 -5.72 18.95 6.20
C THR A 126 -5.82 19.51 7.62
N THR A 127 -4.98 19.08 8.54
CA THR A 127 -4.95 19.60 9.92
C THR A 127 -4.63 21.11 9.96
N TYR A 128 -3.73 21.58 9.09
CA TYR A 128 -3.44 23.01 8.95
C TYR A 128 -4.68 23.82 8.57
N GLU A 129 -5.45 23.33 7.60
CA GLU A 129 -6.66 24.04 7.16
C GLU A 129 -7.79 23.96 8.18
N ILE A 130 -7.90 22.88 8.95
CA ILE A 130 -8.85 22.76 10.07
C ILE A 130 -8.49 23.82 11.14
N ASP A 131 -7.24 23.88 11.58
CA ASP A 131 -6.80 24.84 12.58
C ASP A 131 -7.03 26.29 12.14
N LYS A 132 -6.75 26.60 10.86
CA LYS A 132 -7.00 27.91 10.26
C LYS A 132 -8.46 28.32 10.34
N LYS A 133 -9.39 27.38 10.17
CA LYS A 133 -10.83 27.65 10.18
C LYS A 133 -11.43 27.65 11.58
N TYR A 134 -11.05 26.69 12.42
CA TYR A 134 -11.69 26.44 13.70
C TYR A 134 -10.88 26.90 14.92
N GLY A 135 -9.60 27.25 14.74
CA GLY A 135 -8.70 27.63 15.84
C GLY A 135 -8.36 26.44 16.73
N THR A 136 -8.40 25.23 16.19
CA THR A 136 -7.96 24.00 16.88
C THR A 136 -6.43 23.93 16.97
N ASN A 137 -5.89 22.86 17.52
CA ASN A 137 -4.44 22.65 17.64
C ASN A 137 -4.00 21.31 17.00
N TYR A 138 -4.75 20.83 16.04
CA TYR A 138 -4.53 19.52 15.41
C TYR A 138 -3.24 19.47 14.60
N HIS A 139 -2.88 20.56 13.92
CA HIS A 139 -1.64 20.62 13.16
C HIS A 139 -0.40 20.54 14.03
N GLU A 140 -0.39 21.20 15.18
CA GLU A 140 0.72 21.09 16.15
C GLU A 140 0.79 19.69 16.78
N ASN A 141 -0.35 19.07 17.07
CA ASN A 141 -0.39 17.67 17.52
C ASN A 141 0.20 16.76 16.45
N PHE A 142 -0.19 16.97 15.20
CA PHE A 142 0.30 16.17 14.09
C PHE A 142 1.79 16.34 13.83
N LYS A 143 2.32 17.56 13.91
CA LYS A 143 3.77 17.82 13.83
C LYS A 143 4.55 17.07 14.91
N LYS A 144 4.06 17.07 16.15
CA LYS A 144 4.67 16.32 17.26
C LYS A 144 4.65 14.81 16.99
N PHE A 145 3.54 14.30 16.45
CA PHE A 145 3.42 12.90 16.06
C PHE A 145 4.40 12.53 14.94
N VAL A 146 4.49 13.32 13.86
CA VAL A 146 5.45 13.10 12.77
C VAL A 146 6.89 13.10 13.30
N LYS A 147 7.23 14.09 14.14
CA LYS A 147 8.56 14.14 14.77
C LYS A 147 8.86 12.90 15.61
N TYR A 148 7.91 12.44 16.41
CA TYR A 148 8.04 11.22 17.21
C TYR A 148 8.30 9.99 16.32
N VAL A 149 7.55 9.84 15.24
CA VAL A 149 7.73 8.74 14.29
C VAL A 149 9.08 8.80 13.60
N GLN A 150 9.53 10.00 13.19
CA GLN A 150 10.83 10.22 12.56
C GLN A 150 11.99 9.94 13.52
N ASP A 151 11.90 10.42 14.76
CA ASP A 151 12.96 10.23 15.76
C ASP A 151 13.14 8.76 16.17
N ALA A 152 12.07 7.99 16.13
CA ALA A 152 12.06 6.57 16.45
C ALA A 152 12.10 5.65 15.23
N ASP A 153 12.09 6.20 13.99
CA ASP A 153 12.05 5.49 12.71
C ASP A 153 10.97 4.40 12.64
N LEU A 154 9.73 4.74 13.05
CA LEU A 154 8.64 3.79 13.14
C LEU A 154 7.99 3.51 11.77
N THR A 155 7.43 2.32 11.63
CA THR A 155 6.45 2.01 10.58
C THR A 155 5.06 2.40 11.09
N VAL A 156 4.34 3.15 10.26
CA VAL A 156 2.96 3.60 10.53
C VAL A 156 2.04 3.05 9.45
N ASP A 157 0.92 2.48 9.84
CA ASP A 157 -0.17 2.14 8.92
C ASP A 157 -1.16 3.30 8.77
N GLY A 158 -1.93 3.30 7.67
CA GLY A 158 -2.96 4.30 7.38
C GLY A 158 -4.33 3.66 7.20
N ALA A 159 -5.15 3.67 8.24
CA ALA A 159 -6.44 3.00 8.28
C ALA A 159 -7.58 3.94 7.86
N MET A 160 -7.97 3.89 6.57
CA MET A 160 -9.05 4.72 6.04
C MET A 160 -10.37 3.97 5.87
N THR A 161 -10.37 2.81 5.23
CA THR A 161 -11.59 2.16 4.74
C THR A 161 -12.39 1.50 5.86
N ASP A 162 -13.65 1.92 6.07
CA ASP A 162 -14.60 1.22 6.93
C ASP A 162 -15.24 0.02 6.20
N PRO A 163 -15.84 -0.96 6.91
CA PRO A 163 -16.60 -2.07 6.31
C PRO A 163 -17.80 -1.62 5.47
N LYS A 164 -18.37 -0.45 5.77
CA LYS A 164 -19.42 0.30 5.04
C LYS A 164 -20.85 -0.26 5.11
N GLY A 165 -21.10 -1.43 5.65
CA GLY A 165 -22.46 -1.97 5.80
C GLY A 165 -23.34 -1.80 4.57
N ASP A 166 -24.51 -1.20 4.71
CA ASP A 166 -25.39 -0.81 3.60
C ASP A 166 -24.84 0.45 2.91
N ARG A 167 -24.37 0.29 1.69
CA ARG A 167 -23.76 1.36 0.91
C ARG A 167 -24.74 2.42 0.40
N GLY A 168 -26.04 2.19 0.53
CA GLY A 168 -27.09 3.16 0.23
C GLY A 168 -27.34 4.15 1.37
N LEU A 169 -26.76 3.91 2.55
CA LEU A 169 -26.97 4.69 3.75
C LEU A 169 -25.71 5.46 4.18
N ALA A 170 -25.93 6.64 4.79
CA ALA A 170 -24.87 7.40 5.44
C ALA A 170 -24.38 6.69 6.72
N PRO A 171 -23.19 7.02 7.27
CA PRO A 171 -22.67 6.39 8.49
C PRO A 171 -23.66 6.40 9.68
N HIS A 172 -24.26 7.55 9.99
CA HIS A 172 -25.23 7.69 11.08
C HIS A 172 -26.53 6.90 10.87
N ALA A 173 -26.87 6.56 9.63
CA ALA A 173 -28.12 5.88 9.27
C ALA A 173 -27.98 4.36 9.15
N GLN A 174 -26.79 3.80 9.42
CA GLN A 174 -26.57 2.35 9.41
C GLN A 174 -27.40 1.67 10.52
N ALA A 175 -27.83 0.42 10.26
CA ALA A 175 -28.56 -0.38 11.25
C ALA A 175 -27.73 -0.64 12.52
N ASP A 176 -26.43 -0.76 12.37
CA ASP A 176 -25.44 -0.83 13.46
C ASP A 176 -24.48 0.38 13.32
N PRO A 177 -24.47 1.29 14.30
CA PRO A 177 -23.64 2.48 14.26
C PRO A 177 -22.12 2.17 14.24
N ASP A 178 -21.72 1.00 14.74
CA ASP A 178 -20.32 0.60 14.84
C ASP A 178 -19.73 0.10 13.50
N LEU A 179 -20.55 -0.01 12.43
CA LEU A 179 -20.06 -0.38 11.09
C LEU A 179 -19.11 0.66 10.48
N TYR A 180 -19.20 1.90 10.91
CA TYR A 180 -18.22 2.94 10.66
C TYR A 180 -17.56 3.34 11.97
N LEU A 181 -16.23 3.53 11.93
CA LEU A 181 -15.51 3.96 13.11
C LEU A 181 -15.93 5.38 13.49
N HIS A 182 -16.28 5.58 14.77
CA HIS A 182 -16.82 6.84 15.28
C HIS A 182 -16.44 7.10 16.74
N ILE A 183 -16.66 8.34 17.18
CA ILE A 183 -16.48 8.76 18.55
C ILE A 183 -17.73 8.33 19.36
N VAL A 184 -17.53 7.52 20.40
CA VAL A 184 -18.62 7.09 21.31
C VAL A 184 -18.63 7.88 22.62
N GLU A 185 -17.51 8.49 23.00
CA GLU A 185 -17.42 9.31 24.20
C GLU A 185 -16.38 10.42 24.01
N ARG A 186 -16.68 11.61 24.52
CA ARG A 186 -15.74 12.75 24.59
C ARG A 186 -15.41 13.03 26.04
N ARG A 187 -14.10 13.03 26.36
CA ARG A 187 -13.55 13.26 27.71
C ARG A 187 -12.70 14.52 27.73
N ALA A 188 -12.37 15.02 28.91
CA ALA A 188 -11.50 16.18 29.06
C ALA A 188 -10.06 15.90 28.54
N ASP A 189 -9.60 14.66 28.62
CA ASP A 189 -8.25 14.21 28.25
C ASP A 189 -8.18 13.51 26.89
N GLY A 190 -9.31 13.30 26.20
CA GLY A 190 -9.34 12.62 24.90
C GLY A 190 -10.71 12.21 24.43
N ILE A 191 -10.74 11.27 23.52
CA ILE A 191 -11.96 10.65 23.00
C ILE A 191 -11.89 9.13 23.13
N VAL A 192 -13.05 8.48 23.14
CA VAL A 192 -13.17 7.02 23.01
C VAL A 192 -13.81 6.72 21.66
N VAL A 193 -13.21 5.81 20.90
CA VAL A 193 -13.68 5.44 19.57
C VAL A 193 -14.09 3.97 19.51
N LYS A 194 -15.06 3.66 18.64
CA LYS A 194 -15.54 2.32 18.36
C LYS A 194 -15.85 2.14 16.88
N GLY A 195 -15.72 0.89 16.39
CA GLY A 195 -15.99 0.54 15.00
C GLY A 195 -14.92 -0.35 14.40
N ALA A 196 -14.80 -0.35 13.08
CA ALA A 196 -13.81 -1.18 12.41
C ALA A 196 -13.23 -0.50 11.17
N LYS A 197 -11.99 -0.92 10.80
CA LYS A 197 -11.34 -0.59 9.53
C LYS A 197 -11.03 -1.88 8.77
N ALA A 198 -11.40 -1.92 7.49
CA ALA A 198 -11.22 -3.09 6.63
C ALA A 198 -10.05 -2.89 5.66
N HIS A 199 -9.51 -4.02 5.17
CA HIS A 199 -8.44 -4.05 4.16
C HIS A 199 -7.15 -3.34 4.63
N GLN A 200 -6.78 -3.52 5.93
CA GLN A 200 -5.58 -2.88 6.46
C GLN A 200 -4.36 -3.70 6.11
N THR A 201 -3.65 -3.22 5.09
CA THR A 201 -2.46 -3.88 4.54
C THR A 201 -1.27 -3.62 5.45
N GLY A 202 -0.76 -4.65 6.12
CA GLY A 202 0.45 -4.55 6.94
C GLY A 202 0.25 -3.97 8.33
N ILE A 203 -0.96 -3.83 8.81
CA ILE A 203 -1.25 -3.32 10.16
C ILE A 203 -0.50 -4.11 11.25
N ILE A 204 -0.37 -5.44 11.11
CA ILE A 204 0.36 -6.29 12.06
C ILE A 204 1.88 -6.09 12.03
N ASN A 205 2.39 -5.33 11.07
CA ASN A 205 3.80 -5.01 10.86
C ASN A 205 4.12 -3.54 11.15
N SER A 206 3.19 -2.82 11.77
CA SER A 206 3.30 -1.39 12.07
C SER A 206 3.24 -1.14 13.58
N GLN A 207 4.05 -0.20 14.05
CA GLN A 207 4.03 0.19 15.47
C GLN A 207 2.89 1.15 15.80
N GLU A 208 2.51 1.98 14.84
CA GLU A 208 1.46 3.00 14.97
C GLU A 208 0.47 2.89 13.82
N VAL A 209 -0.75 3.37 14.03
CA VAL A 209 -1.76 3.51 12.99
C VAL A 209 -2.37 4.90 13.01
N ILE A 210 -2.46 5.55 11.84
CA ILE A 210 -3.27 6.75 11.61
C ILE A 210 -4.63 6.30 11.10
N VAL A 211 -5.68 6.65 11.81
CA VAL A 211 -7.07 6.38 11.43
C VAL A 211 -7.66 7.61 10.77
N MET A 212 -8.35 7.43 9.65
CA MET A 212 -8.95 8.50 8.85
C MET A 212 -10.39 8.15 8.46
N PRO A 213 -11.26 9.15 8.18
CA PRO A 213 -12.58 8.88 7.62
C PRO A 213 -12.49 8.28 6.22
N THR A 214 -13.50 7.50 5.80
CA THR A 214 -13.50 6.78 4.50
C THR A 214 -14.22 7.52 3.38
N ILE A 215 -15.10 8.48 3.71
CA ILE A 215 -15.95 9.22 2.75
C ILE A 215 -16.12 10.68 3.18
N ALA A 216 -16.64 11.51 2.28
CA ALA A 216 -17.18 12.81 2.66
C ALA A 216 -18.40 12.63 3.57
N MET A 217 -18.56 13.49 4.57
CA MET A 217 -19.54 13.37 5.64
C MET A 217 -20.43 14.60 5.76
N GLY A 218 -21.71 14.37 6.11
CA GLY A 218 -22.67 15.42 6.36
C GLY A 218 -22.67 15.91 7.83
N PRO A 219 -23.50 16.91 8.16
CA PRO A 219 -23.59 17.43 9.53
C PRO A 219 -24.04 16.40 10.57
N ASP A 220 -24.81 15.38 10.16
CA ASP A 220 -25.29 14.32 11.02
C ASP A 220 -24.23 13.24 11.29
N ASP A 221 -23.13 13.26 10.53
CA ASP A 221 -22.00 12.32 10.63
C ASP A 221 -20.82 12.86 11.44
N LYS A 222 -21.00 13.91 12.26
CA LYS A 222 -19.88 14.57 12.97
C LYS A 222 -19.02 13.63 13.81
N ASP A 223 -19.64 12.67 14.50
CA ASP A 223 -18.88 11.73 15.33
C ASP A 223 -18.11 10.68 14.50
N TYR A 224 -18.44 10.52 13.23
CA TYR A 224 -17.72 9.69 12.25
C TYR A 224 -16.59 10.46 11.55
N ALA A 225 -16.60 11.79 11.59
CA ALA A 225 -15.53 12.65 11.08
C ALA A 225 -14.40 12.70 12.10
N VAL A 226 -13.62 11.62 12.19
CA VAL A 226 -12.54 11.48 13.17
C VAL A 226 -11.25 11.03 12.51
N SER A 227 -10.13 11.69 12.89
CA SER A 227 -8.78 11.25 12.55
C SER A 227 -7.86 11.35 13.77
N PHE A 228 -7.04 10.32 13.96
CA PHE A 228 -6.18 10.19 15.13
C PHE A 228 -5.07 9.17 14.88
N ALA A 229 -4.09 9.11 15.79
CA ALA A 229 -3.09 8.04 15.81
C ALA A 229 -3.03 7.33 17.17
N VAL A 230 -2.88 6.01 17.13
CA VAL A 230 -2.66 5.16 18.31
C VAL A 230 -1.64 4.07 18.00
N PRO A 231 -0.94 3.54 19.04
CA PRO A 231 -0.15 2.32 18.88
C PRO A 231 -1.03 1.16 18.41
N THR A 232 -0.50 0.31 17.55
CA THR A 232 -1.28 -0.84 17.02
C THR A 232 -1.58 -1.91 18.06
N ASP A 233 -0.89 -1.87 19.21
CA ASP A 233 -1.15 -2.72 20.37
C ASP A 233 -1.96 -2.00 21.49
N ALA A 234 -2.64 -0.90 21.15
CA ALA A 234 -3.52 -0.21 22.10
C ALA A 234 -4.64 -1.14 22.58
N GLU A 235 -5.02 -0.97 23.86
CA GLU A 235 -6.13 -1.71 24.45
C GLU A 235 -7.44 -1.47 23.65
N GLY A 236 -8.16 -2.54 23.34
CA GLY A 236 -9.39 -2.49 22.53
C GLY A 236 -9.18 -2.74 21.04
N ILE A 237 -7.93 -2.83 20.54
CA ILE A 237 -7.66 -3.17 19.13
C ILE A 237 -7.58 -4.69 18.97
N THR A 238 -8.36 -5.20 18.00
CA THR A 238 -8.31 -6.60 17.56
C THR A 238 -8.12 -6.67 16.06
N MET A 239 -7.20 -7.51 15.59
CA MET A 239 -6.88 -7.70 14.18
C MET A 239 -7.25 -9.11 13.74
N ILE A 240 -8.03 -9.23 12.64
CA ILE A 240 -8.43 -10.52 12.08
C ILE A 240 -7.87 -10.63 10.68
N ILE A 241 -6.98 -11.61 10.48
CA ILE A 241 -6.24 -11.78 9.22
C ILE A 241 -7.14 -12.29 8.10
N GLY A 242 -7.05 -11.66 6.93
CA GLY A 242 -7.75 -12.04 5.71
C GLY A 242 -7.25 -13.38 5.15
N ARG A 243 -8.17 -14.28 4.78
CA ARG A 243 -7.84 -15.65 4.32
C ARG A 243 -6.97 -15.67 3.05
N GLN A 244 -7.20 -14.75 2.11
CA GLN A 244 -6.53 -14.74 0.81
C GLN A 244 -5.03 -14.44 0.90
N SER A 245 -4.58 -13.69 1.90
CA SER A 245 -3.16 -13.39 2.14
C SER A 245 -2.42 -14.50 2.90
N CYS A 246 -3.12 -15.57 3.32
CA CYS A 246 -2.57 -16.67 4.09
C CYS A 246 -2.31 -17.89 3.19
N ASP A 247 -1.06 -18.15 2.84
CA ASP A 247 -0.67 -19.33 2.08
C ASP A 247 -0.21 -20.45 3.03
N THR A 248 -1.05 -21.44 3.24
CA THR A 248 -0.76 -22.58 4.13
C THR A 248 0.28 -23.55 3.56
N ARG A 249 0.60 -23.45 2.25
CA ARG A 249 1.72 -24.22 1.65
C ARG A 249 3.06 -23.92 2.33
N LYS A 250 3.19 -22.75 2.97
CA LYS A 250 4.36 -22.38 3.79
C LYS A 250 4.59 -23.34 4.97
N LEU A 251 3.56 -24.08 5.43
CA LEU A 251 3.64 -25.06 6.50
C LEU A 251 4.09 -26.44 6.02
N GLU A 252 4.14 -26.67 4.72
CA GLU A 252 4.40 -27.99 4.14
C GLU A 252 5.89 -28.35 4.08
N GLY A 253 6.79 -27.39 4.37
CA GLY A 253 8.25 -27.60 4.30
C GLY A 253 8.78 -27.72 2.85
N ALA A 254 8.07 -27.15 1.89
CA ALA A 254 8.41 -27.11 0.47
C ALA A 254 8.38 -25.63 -0.02
N PRO A 255 9.39 -24.82 0.30
CA PRO A 255 9.36 -23.37 0.06
C PRO A 255 9.26 -22.99 -1.42
N MET A 256 9.73 -23.84 -2.34
CA MET A 256 9.60 -23.62 -3.79
C MET A 256 8.14 -23.52 -4.21
N ASP A 257 7.24 -24.27 -3.58
CA ASP A 257 5.82 -24.34 -3.97
C ASP A 257 5.05 -23.04 -3.73
N THR A 258 5.58 -22.14 -2.88
CA THR A 258 5.00 -20.83 -2.65
C THR A 258 5.40 -19.78 -3.70
N GLY A 259 6.40 -20.07 -4.53
CA GLY A 259 6.95 -19.16 -5.52
C GLY A 259 7.79 -18.02 -4.95
N ASN A 260 7.26 -17.27 -3.98
CA ASN A 260 7.98 -16.27 -3.18
C ASN A 260 7.81 -16.63 -1.70
N SER A 261 8.79 -17.35 -1.14
CA SER A 261 8.74 -17.79 0.26
C SER A 261 9.24 -16.75 1.25
N GLU A 262 10.00 -15.77 0.79
CA GLU A 262 10.67 -14.79 1.63
C GLU A 262 9.82 -13.55 1.89
N PHE A 263 9.07 -13.09 0.89
CA PHE A 263 8.29 -11.85 0.95
C PHE A 263 6.80 -12.10 0.69
N GLY A 264 5.95 -11.25 1.27
CA GLY A 264 4.51 -11.32 1.09
C GLY A 264 3.80 -10.05 1.55
N GLY A 265 2.49 -10.04 1.44
CA GLY A 265 1.61 -9.04 2.03
C GLY A 265 0.64 -9.71 2.99
N VAL A 266 -0.02 -8.92 3.82
CA VAL A 266 -1.08 -9.37 4.71
C VAL A 266 -2.15 -8.30 4.83
N GLU A 267 -3.40 -8.74 4.79
CA GLU A 267 -4.58 -7.90 4.93
C GLU A 267 -5.31 -8.26 6.22
N ALA A 268 -5.83 -7.27 6.94
CA ALA A 268 -6.61 -7.52 8.14
C ALA A 268 -7.86 -6.65 8.23
N LEU A 269 -8.89 -7.18 8.89
CA LEU A 269 -9.95 -6.40 9.51
C LEU A 269 -9.44 -5.97 10.88
N VAL A 270 -9.55 -4.68 11.19
CA VAL A 270 -9.14 -4.10 12.46
C VAL A 270 -10.37 -3.58 13.19
N VAL A 271 -10.65 -4.13 14.35
CA VAL A 271 -11.75 -3.74 15.22
C VAL A 271 -11.22 -2.86 16.33
N PHE A 272 -11.90 -1.74 16.57
CA PHE A 272 -11.68 -0.80 17.66
C PHE A 272 -12.86 -0.93 18.63
N ASP A 273 -12.63 -1.46 19.82
CA ASP A 273 -13.66 -1.62 20.85
C ASP A 273 -13.34 -0.73 22.05
N ASN A 274 -13.96 0.44 22.08
CA ASN A 274 -13.78 1.47 23.11
C ASN A 274 -12.31 1.89 23.31
N VAL A 275 -11.60 2.13 22.20
CA VAL A 275 -10.19 2.55 22.21
C VAL A 275 -10.11 4.01 22.65
N PHE A 276 -9.31 4.28 23.69
CA PHE A 276 -9.03 5.65 24.14
C PHE A 276 -7.94 6.31 23.30
N VAL A 277 -8.22 7.54 22.85
CA VAL A 277 -7.31 8.40 22.09
C VAL A 277 -7.08 9.70 22.87
N PRO A 278 -5.86 9.97 23.34
CA PRO A 278 -5.56 11.22 24.07
C PRO A 278 -5.57 12.43 23.15
N ASN A 279 -5.85 13.61 23.74
CA ASN A 279 -6.01 14.86 22.98
C ASN A 279 -4.85 15.20 22.05
N ASP A 280 -3.61 14.89 22.41
CA ASP A 280 -2.41 15.15 21.62
C ASP A 280 -2.21 14.20 20.42
N ARG A 281 -3.08 13.21 20.31
CA ARG A 281 -3.11 12.24 19.21
C ARG A 281 -4.33 12.39 18.30
N ILE A 282 -5.15 13.43 18.51
CA ILE A 282 -6.34 13.74 17.70
C ILE A 282 -5.96 14.76 16.63
N PHE A 283 -6.41 14.50 15.39
CA PHE A 283 -6.15 15.31 14.20
C PHE A 283 -7.43 15.83 13.53
N MET A 284 -8.58 15.24 13.85
CA MET A 284 -9.93 15.67 13.49
C MET A 284 -10.92 15.05 14.47
N ALA A 285 -11.91 15.79 14.96
CA ALA A 285 -12.93 15.25 15.89
C ALA A 285 -14.29 15.94 15.76
N GLY A 286 -14.86 15.91 14.53
CA GLY A 286 -16.19 16.44 14.25
C GLY A 286 -16.25 17.48 13.14
N GLU A 287 -15.10 17.88 12.57
CA GLU A 287 -15.02 18.84 11.47
C GLU A 287 -15.36 18.15 10.13
N ASN A 288 -16.62 17.69 10.03
CA ASN A 288 -17.13 16.80 8.98
C ASN A 288 -16.90 17.30 7.55
N GLU A 289 -16.86 18.61 7.31
CA GLU A 289 -16.62 19.18 5.99
C GLU A 289 -15.19 18.96 5.48
N PHE A 290 -14.23 18.66 6.37
CA PHE A 290 -12.85 18.31 6.04
C PHE A 290 -12.65 16.82 5.77
N ALA A 291 -13.61 15.96 6.14
CA ALA A 291 -13.51 14.53 5.90
C ALA A 291 -13.30 14.21 4.40
N GLY A 292 -14.09 14.83 3.51
CA GLY A 292 -13.95 14.66 2.07
C GLY A 292 -12.60 15.13 1.51
N MET A 293 -12.06 16.23 2.05
CA MET A 293 -10.74 16.75 1.67
C MET A 293 -9.61 15.79 2.07
N LEU A 294 -9.65 15.29 3.30
CA LEU A 294 -8.67 14.31 3.78
C LEU A 294 -8.68 13.04 2.94
N VAL A 295 -9.88 12.51 2.66
CA VAL A 295 -10.06 11.34 1.78
C VAL A 295 -9.47 11.58 0.39
N GLU A 296 -9.74 12.73 -0.22
CA GLU A 296 -9.24 13.06 -1.57
C GLU A 296 -7.71 13.17 -1.60
N ARG A 297 -7.11 13.85 -0.62
CA ARG A 297 -5.66 14.04 -0.52
C ARG A 297 -4.94 12.71 -0.26
N PHE A 298 -5.41 11.94 0.72
CA PHE A 298 -4.85 10.61 1.00
C PHE A 298 -4.95 9.69 -0.23
N ALA A 299 -6.16 9.60 -0.80
CA ALA A 299 -6.36 8.78 -1.99
C ALA A 299 -5.50 9.24 -3.17
N GLY A 300 -5.29 10.54 -3.34
CA GLY A 300 -4.42 11.11 -4.36
C GLY A 300 -2.97 10.63 -4.21
N TYR A 301 -2.36 10.81 -3.03
CA TYR A 301 -1.01 10.33 -2.74
C TYR A 301 -0.89 8.82 -2.90
N HIS A 302 -1.89 8.06 -2.45
CA HIS A 302 -1.87 6.61 -2.55
C HIS A 302 -2.05 6.12 -4.00
N ARG A 303 -2.85 6.81 -4.82
CA ARG A 303 -3.00 6.54 -6.26
C ARG A 303 -1.70 6.79 -7.03
N GLN A 304 -0.94 7.81 -6.67
CA GLN A 304 0.41 8.05 -7.18
C GLN A 304 1.36 6.89 -6.81
N SER A 305 1.31 6.40 -5.57
CA SER A 305 2.15 5.30 -5.07
C SER A 305 2.06 4.05 -5.95
N TYR A 306 0.90 3.77 -6.53
CA TYR A 306 0.74 2.63 -7.44
C TYR A 306 1.59 2.74 -8.72
N GLY A 307 1.90 3.95 -9.19
CA GLY A 307 2.82 4.20 -10.31
C GLY A 307 4.27 3.82 -10.02
N GLY A 308 4.59 3.53 -8.76
CA GLY A 308 5.87 2.98 -8.33
C GLY A 308 5.76 1.51 -7.91
N CYS A 309 5.01 1.23 -6.83
CA CYS A 309 4.99 -0.10 -6.21
C CYS A 309 4.50 -1.20 -7.15
N LYS A 310 3.43 -0.97 -7.92
CA LYS A 310 2.91 -1.99 -8.86
C LYS A 310 3.82 -2.16 -10.07
N VAL A 311 4.50 -1.09 -10.48
CA VAL A 311 5.50 -1.16 -11.55
C VAL A 311 6.69 -2.03 -11.13
N GLY A 312 7.19 -1.88 -9.90
CA GLY A 312 8.28 -2.72 -9.40
C GLY A 312 7.94 -4.20 -9.34
N VAL A 313 6.73 -4.55 -8.89
CA VAL A 313 6.24 -5.94 -8.92
C VAL A 313 6.04 -6.41 -10.36
N GLY A 314 5.51 -5.54 -11.24
CA GLY A 314 5.37 -5.80 -12.68
C GLY A 314 6.69 -6.12 -13.37
N ASP A 315 7.78 -5.40 -13.03
CA ASP A 315 9.13 -5.69 -13.54
C ASP A 315 9.56 -7.14 -13.23
N VAL A 316 9.29 -7.61 -12.00
CA VAL A 316 9.61 -8.99 -11.60
C VAL A 316 8.73 -10.01 -12.35
N LEU A 317 7.44 -9.72 -12.52
CA LEU A 317 6.54 -10.61 -13.26
C LEU A 317 6.93 -10.72 -14.75
N ILE A 318 7.30 -9.60 -15.38
CA ILE A 318 7.81 -9.59 -16.77
C ILE A 318 9.09 -10.42 -16.87
N GLY A 319 10.01 -10.24 -15.90
CA GLY A 319 11.23 -11.05 -15.82
C GLY A 319 10.97 -12.53 -15.64
N ALA A 320 10.02 -12.92 -14.78
CA ALA A 320 9.64 -14.31 -14.58
C ALA A 320 9.02 -14.94 -15.83
N ALA A 321 8.17 -14.19 -16.54
CA ALA A 321 7.61 -14.63 -17.83
C ALA A 321 8.70 -14.81 -18.91
N ALA A 322 9.65 -13.89 -18.97
CA ALA A 322 10.80 -13.99 -19.88
C ALA A 322 11.68 -15.22 -19.57
N LEU A 323 11.95 -15.50 -18.27
CA LEU A 323 12.65 -16.73 -17.86
C LEU A 323 11.88 -17.99 -18.26
N CYS A 324 10.55 -18.02 -18.12
CA CYS A 324 9.74 -19.13 -18.62
C CYS A 324 9.89 -19.33 -20.14
N ALA A 325 9.92 -18.25 -20.91
CA ALA A 325 10.13 -18.30 -22.35
C ALA A 325 11.53 -18.85 -22.69
N ASP A 326 12.58 -18.40 -21.99
CA ASP A 326 13.96 -18.89 -22.18
C ASP A 326 14.07 -20.38 -21.85
N TYR A 327 13.51 -20.81 -20.72
CA TYR A 327 13.57 -22.19 -20.24
C TYR A 327 12.73 -23.15 -21.10
N ASN A 328 11.74 -22.63 -21.79
CA ASN A 328 10.96 -23.37 -22.80
C ASN A 328 11.61 -23.34 -24.22
N GLY A 329 12.68 -22.58 -24.42
CA GLY A 329 13.30 -22.40 -25.74
C GLY A 329 12.46 -21.56 -26.72
N ALA A 330 11.48 -20.80 -26.20
CA ALA A 330 10.51 -20.04 -26.99
C ALA A 330 10.85 -18.54 -27.14
N GLN A 331 11.95 -18.05 -26.56
CA GLN A 331 12.31 -16.63 -26.47
C GLN A 331 12.50 -15.95 -27.85
N LYS A 332 12.74 -16.72 -28.92
CA LYS A 332 12.90 -16.19 -30.28
C LYS A 332 11.59 -16.07 -31.04
N ALA A 333 10.52 -16.70 -30.57
CA ALA A 333 9.23 -16.68 -31.22
C ALA A 333 8.63 -15.26 -31.24
N SER A 334 8.12 -14.81 -32.40
CA SER A 334 7.60 -13.44 -32.56
C SER A 334 6.47 -13.13 -31.59
N HIS A 335 5.51 -14.04 -31.43
CA HIS A 335 4.38 -13.86 -30.52
C HIS A 335 4.77 -13.80 -29.04
N ILE A 336 5.91 -14.39 -28.63
CA ILE A 336 6.45 -14.24 -27.27
C ILE A 336 7.08 -12.85 -27.10
N LYS A 337 7.86 -12.41 -28.10
CA LYS A 337 8.45 -11.06 -28.10
C LYS A 337 7.34 -9.99 -28.05
N ASP A 338 6.30 -10.12 -28.85
CA ASP A 338 5.19 -9.16 -28.89
C ASP A 338 4.48 -9.08 -27.52
N LYS A 339 4.29 -10.20 -26.82
CA LYS A 339 3.72 -10.22 -25.46
C LYS A 339 4.61 -9.51 -24.45
N LEU A 340 5.92 -9.76 -24.47
CA LEU A 340 6.88 -9.09 -23.56
C LEU A 340 6.98 -7.58 -23.85
N ILE A 341 6.87 -7.15 -25.12
CA ILE A 341 6.80 -5.74 -25.50
C ILE A 341 5.52 -5.12 -24.91
N GLU A 342 4.36 -5.77 -25.06
CA GLU A 342 3.11 -5.24 -24.54
C GLU A 342 3.12 -5.17 -23.00
N MET A 343 3.61 -6.19 -22.31
CA MET A 343 3.77 -6.17 -20.84
C MET A 343 4.64 -4.99 -20.40
N THR A 344 5.77 -4.77 -21.09
CA THR A 344 6.69 -3.65 -20.81
C THR A 344 6.00 -2.32 -21.08
N HIS A 345 5.31 -2.16 -22.21
CA HIS A 345 4.56 -0.96 -22.57
C HIS A 345 3.53 -0.58 -21.50
N LEU A 346 2.72 -1.54 -21.04
CA LEU A 346 1.72 -1.31 -20.00
C LEU A 346 2.36 -0.94 -18.67
N ASN A 347 3.43 -1.62 -18.28
CA ASN A 347 4.15 -1.38 -17.02
C ASN A 347 4.80 0.00 -17.01
N GLU A 348 5.53 0.38 -18.06
CA GLU A 348 6.17 1.70 -18.17
C GLU A 348 5.12 2.83 -18.32
N THR A 349 3.96 2.57 -18.92
CA THR A 349 2.86 3.56 -18.94
C THR A 349 2.38 3.88 -17.52
N LEU A 350 2.27 2.89 -16.63
CA LEU A 350 1.96 3.14 -15.21
C LEU A 350 3.03 4.01 -14.55
N TYR A 351 4.30 3.73 -14.81
CA TYR A 351 5.40 4.51 -14.28
C TYR A 351 5.36 5.96 -14.76
N CYS A 352 5.14 6.18 -16.07
CA CYS A 352 4.96 7.51 -16.63
C CYS A 352 3.84 8.30 -15.94
N CYS A 353 2.69 7.65 -15.64
CA CYS A 353 1.59 8.29 -14.90
C CYS A 353 2.02 8.70 -13.48
N GLY A 354 2.75 7.83 -12.76
CA GLY A 354 3.27 8.11 -11.42
C GLY A 354 4.24 9.29 -11.41
N ILE A 355 5.13 9.38 -12.40
CA ILE A 355 6.06 10.51 -12.57
C ILE A 355 5.31 11.78 -12.96
N ALA A 356 4.38 11.72 -13.92
CA ALA A 356 3.64 12.89 -14.37
C ALA A 356 2.83 13.54 -13.24
N CYS A 357 2.07 12.77 -12.45
CA CYS A 357 1.32 13.35 -11.33
C CYS A 357 2.21 13.93 -10.23
N SER A 358 3.44 13.44 -10.11
CA SER A 358 4.45 14.00 -9.21
C SER A 358 5.00 15.34 -9.71
N ALA A 359 5.36 15.40 -11.00
CA ALA A 359 5.97 16.58 -11.61
C ALA A 359 5.01 17.78 -11.68
N GLU A 360 3.72 17.51 -11.91
CA GLU A 360 2.64 18.52 -11.98
C GLU A 360 2.03 18.87 -10.61
N GLY A 361 2.61 18.34 -9.51
CA GLY A 361 2.21 18.68 -8.15
C GLY A 361 2.37 20.17 -7.84
N LYS A 362 1.77 20.61 -6.72
CA LYS A 362 1.75 22.01 -6.30
C LYS A 362 1.96 22.16 -4.79
N PRO A 363 2.59 23.26 -4.35
CA PRO A 363 2.71 23.55 -2.92
C PRO A 363 1.32 23.83 -2.32
N THR A 364 1.14 23.42 -1.07
CA THR A 364 -0.01 23.79 -0.24
C THR A 364 0.34 24.94 0.70
N GLU A 365 -0.65 25.57 1.30
CA GLU A 365 -0.41 26.64 2.29
C GLU A 365 0.34 26.14 3.54
N SER A 366 0.21 24.87 3.89
CA SER A 366 0.93 24.26 5.01
C SER A 366 2.41 23.97 4.73
N GLY A 367 2.88 24.27 3.50
CA GLY A 367 4.27 24.09 3.08
C GLY A 367 4.65 22.67 2.64
N ASN A 368 3.71 21.72 2.58
CA ASN A 368 3.95 20.47 1.87
C ASN A 368 3.53 20.55 0.40
N TYR A 369 3.81 19.49 -0.37
CA TYR A 369 3.58 19.47 -1.82
C TYR A 369 2.55 18.41 -2.18
N LEU A 370 1.43 18.82 -2.78
CA LEU A 370 0.33 17.93 -3.18
C LEU A 370 0.54 17.51 -4.65
N ILE A 371 0.33 16.22 -4.90
CA ILE A 371 0.35 15.64 -6.26
C ILE A 371 -0.75 16.26 -7.14
N ASP A 372 -0.61 16.17 -8.47
CA ASP A 372 -1.74 16.45 -9.37
C ASP A 372 -2.81 15.37 -9.24
N LEU A 373 -3.99 15.77 -8.74
CA LEU A 373 -5.08 14.84 -8.43
C LEU A 373 -5.69 14.22 -9.68
N LEU A 374 -5.79 14.96 -10.82
CA LEU A 374 -6.31 14.40 -12.06
C LEU A 374 -5.41 13.28 -12.57
N LEU A 375 -4.12 13.54 -12.67
CA LEU A 375 -3.15 12.57 -13.17
C LEU A 375 -2.98 11.36 -12.22
N ALA A 376 -3.09 11.57 -10.91
CA ALA A 376 -3.11 10.46 -9.94
C ALA A 376 -4.34 9.56 -10.12
N ASN A 377 -5.50 10.13 -10.43
CA ASN A 377 -6.71 9.37 -10.78
C ASN A 377 -6.55 8.60 -12.10
N VAL A 378 -5.91 9.19 -13.11
CA VAL A 378 -5.57 8.52 -14.38
C VAL A 378 -4.61 7.35 -14.11
N CYS A 379 -3.56 7.55 -13.31
CA CYS A 379 -2.64 6.50 -12.88
C CYS A 379 -3.43 5.32 -12.28
N LYS A 380 -4.24 5.58 -11.28
CA LYS A 380 -5.02 4.54 -10.61
C LYS A 380 -6.05 3.86 -11.52
N GLN A 381 -6.68 4.58 -12.43
CA GLN A 381 -7.61 3.98 -13.41
C GLN A 381 -6.90 2.96 -14.31
N ASN A 382 -5.64 3.22 -14.68
CA ASN A 382 -4.82 2.27 -15.43
C ASN A 382 -4.38 1.07 -14.57
N VAL A 383 -4.09 1.28 -13.29
CA VAL A 383 -3.77 0.20 -12.33
C VAL A 383 -4.92 -0.81 -12.18
N THR A 384 -6.17 -0.39 -12.35
CA THR A 384 -7.31 -1.33 -12.32
C THR A 384 -7.42 -2.20 -13.57
N ARG A 385 -6.55 -2.02 -14.57
CA ARG A 385 -6.60 -2.70 -15.87
C ARG A 385 -5.27 -3.37 -16.25
N PHE A 386 -4.18 -2.63 -16.25
CA PHE A 386 -2.89 -3.08 -16.80
C PHE A 386 -2.27 -4.27 -16.03
N PRO A 387 -2.27 -4.33 -14.68
CA PRO A 387 -1.78 -5.51 -13.97
C PRO A 387 -2.52 -6.80 -14.31
N TYR A 388 -3.81 -6.72 -14.67
CA TYR A 388 -4.58 -7.87 -15.09
C TYR A 388 -4.15 -8.36 -16.48
N GLU A 389 -3.90 -7.45 -17.41
CA GLU A 389 -3.42 -7.80 -18.74
C GLU A 389 -1.97 -8.32 -18.72
N ILE A 390 -1.09 -7.69 -17.92
CA ILE A 390 0.27 -8.16 -17.71
C ILE A 390 0.25 -9.59 -17.14
N ALA A 391 -0.58 -9.87 -16.14
CA ALA A 391 -0.72 -11.21 -15.56
C ALA A 391 -1.22 -12.23 -16.59
N ARG A 392 -2.25 -11.90 -17.39
CA ARG A 392 -2.77 -12.76 -18.46
C ARG A 392 -1.70 -13.11 -19.48
N LEU A 393 -0.89 -12.14 -19.89
CA LEU A 393 0.21 -12.36 -20.84
C LEU A 393 1.33 -13.21 -20.21
N ALA A 394 1.63 -13.04 -18.92
CA ALA A 394 2.60 -13.85 -18.20
C ALA A 394 2.16 -15.32 -18.11
N GLU A 395 0.89 -15.57 -17.80
CA GLU A 395 0.30 -16.92 -17.79
C GLU A 395 0.35 -17.59 -19.16
N ASP A 396 0.05 -16.85 -20.22
CA ASP A 396 0.11 -17.33 -21.61
C ASP A 396 1.56 -17.70 -22.00
N ILE A 397 2.55 -16.90 -21.61
CA ILE A 397 3.99 -17.19 -21.83
C ILE A 397 4.43 -18.41 -21.01
N ALA A 398 4.03 -18.52 -19.73
CA ALA A 398 4.36 -19.63 -18.86
C ALA A 398 3.80 -20.97 -19.40
N GLY A 399 2.61 -20.92 -20.00
CA GLY A 399 1.96 -22.05 -20.66
C GLY A 399 1.32 -23.06 -19.72
N GLY A 400 0.71 -24.09 -20.29
CA GLY A 400 -0.11 -25.07 -19.55
C GLY A 400 0.63 -25.90 -18.51
N LEU A 401 1.95 -26.01 -18.56
CA LEU A 401 2.72 -26.73 -17.56
C LEU A 401 2.64 -26.09 -16.16
N MET A 402 2.33 -24.82 -16.06
CA MET A 402 2.08 -24.16 -14.77
C MET A 402 0.92 -24.82 -14.01
N VAL A 403 -0.10 -25.30 -14.72
CA VAL A 403 -1.28 -25.97 -14.12
C VAL A 403 -0.94 -27.32 -13.49
N THR A 404 0.03 -28.04 -14.06
CA THR A 404 0.42 -29.40 -13.64
C THR A 404 1.81 -29.46 -12.99
N ALA A 405 2.41 -28.32 -12.66
CA ALA A 405 3.70 -28.26 -11.99
C ALA A 405 3.63 -28.99 -10.65
N PRO A 406 4.44 -30.07 -10.45
CA PRO A 406 4.40 -30.87 -9.22
C PRO A 406 5.04 -30.13 -8.05
N SER A 407 4.83 -30.62 -6.83
CA SER A 407 5.44 -30.11 -5.63
C SER A 407 6.96 -30.26 -5.63
N GLU A 408 7.65 -29.42 -4.88
CA GLU A 408 9.08 -29.61 -4.54
C GLU A 408 9.33 -31.02 -3.95
N LYS A 409 8.38 -31.53 -3.18
CA LYS A 409 8.48 -32.89 -2.60
C LYS A 409 8.45 -33.99 -3.65
N ASP A 410 7.64 -33.79 -4.72
CA ASP A 410 7.64 -34.74 -5.85
C ASP A 410 8.95 -34.69 -6.63
N LEU A 411 9.53 -33.51 -6.83
CA LEU A 411 10.85 -33.36 -7.46
C LEU A 411 11.95 -34.06 -6.67
N LYS A 412 11.85 -34.04 -5.35
CA LYS A 412 12.82 -34.68 -4.42
C LYS A 412 12.46 -36.13 -4.05
N GLY A 413 11.29 -36.60 -4.49
CA GLY A 413 10.81 -37.93 -4.17
C GLY A 413 11.61 -39.05 -4.87
N GLU A 414 11.84 -40.18 -4.18
CA GLU A 414 12.60 -41.30 -4.73
C GLU A 414 11.95 -41.88 -6.02
N VAL A 415 10.62 -41.98 -6.04
CA VAL A 415 9.86 -42.54 -7.18
C VAL A 415 9.53 -41.45 -8.21
N THR A 416 9.05 -40.32 -7.73
CA THR A 416 8.54 -39.25 -8.60
C THR A 416 9.63 -38.35 -9.16
N GLY A 417 10.73 -38.14 -8.42
CA GLY A 417 11.82 -37.25 -8.81
C GLY A 417 12.39 -37.52 -10.19
N PRO A 418 12.78 -38.78 -10.53
CA PRO A 418 13.28 -39.12 -11.85
C PRO A 418 12.27 -38.86 -12.96
N LEU A 419 10.96 -39.01 -12.69
CA LEU A 419 9.89 -38.73 -13.66
C LEU A 419 9.71 -37.21 -13.86
N VAL A 420 9.72 -36.45 -12.77
CA VAL A 420 9.64 -34.98 -12.82
C VAL A 420 10.86 -34.43 -13.57
N GLU A 421 12.07 -34.85 -13.22
CA GLU A 421 13.28 -34.43 -13.91
C GLU A 421 13.23 -34.72 -15.41
N LYS A 422 12.69 -35.84 -15.82
CA LYS A 422 12.56 -36.21 -17.22
C LYS A 422 11.50 -35.42 -17.97
N TYR A 423 10.29 -35.31 -17.42
CA TYR A 423 9.13 -34.82 -18.16
C TYR A 423 8.86 -33.33 -17.97
N PHE A 424 9.38 -32.71 -16.89
CA PHE A 424 9.33 -31.26 -16.70
C PHE A 424 10.60 -30.54 -17.17
N ARG A 425 11.53 -31.25 -17.78
CA ARG A 425 12.74 -30.66 -18.34
C ARG A 425 12.39 -29.74 -19.52
N GLY A 426 12.97 -28.53 -19.55
CA GLY A 426 12.94 -27.63 -20.68
C GLY A 426 14.18 -27.74 -21.56
N VAL A 427 14.83 -26.62 -21.86
CA VAL A 427 16.09 -26.59 -22.58
C VAL A 427 17.18 -27.32 -21.79
N ALA A 428 18.11 -27.98 -22.47
CA ALA A 428 19.10 -28.87 -21.83
C ALA A 428 20.05 -28.14 -20.86
N SER A 429 20.27 -26.85 -21.03
CA SER A 429 21.15 -26.02 -20.21
C SER A 429 20.56 -25.55 -18.89
N VAL A 430 19.28 -25.84 -18.63
CA VAL A 430 18.55 -25.38 -17.43
C VAL A 430 18.05 -26.60 -16.65
N SER A 431 18.23 -26.60 -15.34
CA SER A 431 17.71 -27.65 -14.45
C SER A 431 16.18 -27.61 -14.41
N THR A 432 15.56 -28.76 -14.20
CA THR A 432 14.12 -28.87 -14.00
C THR A 432 13.66 -28.04 -12.78
N GLU A 433 14.45 -28.02 -11.71
CA GLU A 433 14.17 -27.21 -10.53
C GLU A 433 14.09 -25.71 -10.88
N ASN A 434 15.05 -25.17 -11.63
CA ASN A 434 15.02 -23.74 -12.01
C ASN A 434 13.80 -23.42 -12.88
N ARG A 435 13.42 -24.33 -13.76
CA ARG A 435 12.20 -24.17 -14.57
C ARG A 435 10.94 -24.15 -13.70
N LEU A 436 10.83 -25.05 -12.74
CA LEU A 436 9.72 -25.09 -11.79
C LEU A 436 9.69 -23.83 -10.93
N ARG A 437 10.82 -23.34 -10.45
CA ARG A 437 10.91 -22.08 -9.68
C ARG A 437 10.39 -20.88 -10.49
N ALA A 438 10.72 -20.79 -11.76
CA ALA A 438 10.18 -19.72 -12.63
C ALA A 438 8.67 -19.83 -12.80
N LEU A 439 8.14 -21.03 -13.03
CA LEU A 439 6.69 -21.28 -13.11
C LEU A 439 5.96 -20.93 -11.80
N ARG A 440 6.52 -21.32 -10.65
CA ARG A 440 5.97 -21.01 -9.33
C ARG A 440 5.98 -19.51 -9.03
N LEU A 441 6.99 -18.76 -9.48
CA LEU A 441 7.03 -17.31 -9.31
C LEU A 441 5.93 -16.64 -10.15
N VAL A 442 5.72 -17.06 -11.40
CA VAL A 442 4.58 -16.57 -12.20
C VAL A 442 3.25 -16.90 -11.51
N GLU A 443 3.07 -18.14 -11.05
CA GLU A 443 1.86 -18.55 -10.32
C GLU A 443 1.62 -17.67 -9.07
N ASN A 444 2.64 -17.45 -8.27
CA ASN A 444 2.52 -16.63 -7.06
C ASN A 444 2.05 -15.20 -7.38
N LEU A 445 2.59 -14.59 -8.44
CA LEU A 445 2.30 -13.22 -8.85
C LEU A 445 0.97 -13.08 -9.61
N THR A 446 0.44 -14.17 -10.17
CA THR A 446 -0.79 -14.13 -10.99
C THR A 446 -1.99 -14.83 -10.35
N LEU A 447 -1.78 -15.85 -9.54
CA LEU A 447 -2.84 -16.67 -8.91
C LEU A 447 -2.69 -16.78 -7.38
N GLY A 448 -1.46 -16.67 -6.88
CA GLY A 448 -1.12 -16.88 -5.47
C GLY A 448 -1.30 -15.64 -4.59
N THR A 449 -0.66 -15.66 -3.41
CA THR A 449 -0.81 -14.59 -2.41
C THR A 449 -0.27 -13.23 -2.85
N ALA A 450 0.76 -13.18 -3.70
CA ALA A 450 1.26 -11.91 -4.21
C ALA A 450 0.27 -11.25 -5.20
N ALA A 451 -0.58 -12.04 -5.89
CA ALA A 451 -1.64 -11.53 -6.74
C ALA A 451 -2.71 -10.75 -5.95
N VAL A 452 -2.87 -11.02 -4.66
CA VAL A 452 -3.79 -10.26 -3.78
C VAL A 452 -3.38 -8.79 -3.77
N GLY A 453 -2.12 -8.49 -3.44
CA GLY A 453 -1.59 -7.13 -3.44
C GLY A 453 -1.41 -6.56 -4.85
N TYR A 454 -0.96 -7.36 -5.82
CA TYR A 454 -0.66 -6.88 -7.17
C TYR A 454 -1.92 -6.54 -7.97
N ARG A 455 -3.00 -7.32 -7.87
CA ARG A 455 -4.23 -7.19 -8.66
C ARG A 455 -5.47 -6.86 -7.83
N THR A 456 -5.87 -7.74 -6.90
CA THR A 456 -7.18 -7.67 -6.24
C THR A 456 -7.29 -6.49 -5.28
N GLU A 457 -6.29 -6.29 -4.41
CA GLU A 457 -6.19 -5.11 -3.56
C GLU A 457 -6.08 -3.85 -4.43
N SER A 458 -5.25 -3.88 -5.45
CA SER A 458 -5.05 -2.76 -6.37
C SER A 458 -6.30 -2.36 -7.16
N MET A 459 -7.27 -3.24 -7.32
CA MET A 459 -8.57 -2.90 -7.90
C MET A 459 -9.33 -1.90 -7.01
N HIS A 460 -9.32 -2.08 -5.70
CA HIS A 460 -10.15 -1.35 -4.73
C HIS A 460 -9.38 -0.43 -3.79
N GLY A 461 -8.09 -0.68 -3.52
CA GLY A 461 -7.24 0.18 -2.69
C GLY A 461 -7.23 1.62 -3.21
N ALA A 462 -7.29 2.61 -2.33
CA ALA A 462 -7.51 4.02 -2.67
C ALA A 462 -8.79 4.30 -3.49
N GLY A 463 -9.83 3.50 -3.31
CA GLY A 463 -11.15 3.63 -3.94
C GLY A 463 -11.36 2.74 -5.17
N SER A 464 -12.64 2.47 -5.45
CA SER A 464 -13.08 1.65 -6.59
C SER A 464 -12.78 2.32 -7.93
N PRO A 465 -12.78 1.58 -9.07
CA PRO A 465 -12.64 2.17 -10.41
C PRO A 465 -13.65 3.29 -10.69
N GLN A 466 -14.87 3.19 -10.16
CA GLN A 466 -15.88 4.24 -10.31
C GLN A 466 -15.48 5.53 -9.57
N ALA A 467 -14.81 5.44 -8.43
CA ALA A 467 -14.33 6.63 -7.72
C ALA A 467 -13.34 7.44 -8.57
N GLN A 468 -12.37 6.77 -9.24
CA GLN A 468 -11.45 7.46 -10.14
C GLN A 468 -12.17 8.11 -11.33
N ARG A 469 -13.16 7.40 -11.92
CA ARG A 469 -13.93 7.94 -13.05
C ARG A 469 -14.70 9.21 -12.68
N ILE A 470 -15.30 9.24 -11.48
CA ILE A 470 -15.99 10.42 -10.95
C ILE A 470 -15.01 11.58 -10.80
N MET A 471 -13.83 11.33 -10.23
CA MET A 471 -12.82 12.39 -10.04
C MET A 471 -12.24 12.87 -11.37
N ILE A 472 -11.94 11.99 -12.32
CA ILE A 472 -11.50 12.36 -13.68
C ILE A 472 -12.57 13.23 -14.36
N SER A 473 -13.86 12.88 -14.23
CA SER A 473 -14.96 13.67 -14.79
C SER A 473 -15.01 15.08 -14.18
N ARG A 474 -14.85 15.20 -12.86
CA ARG A 474 -14.88 16.50 -12.15
C ARG A 474 -13.67 17.38 -12.48
N GLN A 475 -12.48 16.78 -12.56
CA GLN A 475 -11.21 17.49 -12.72
C GLN A 475 -10.78 17.68 -14.18
N GLY A 476 -11.35 16.90 -15.13
CA GLY A 476 -10.96 16.88 -16.55
C GLY A 476 -11.37 18.11 -17.36
N ASN A 477 -12.06 19.06 -16.75
CA ASN A 477 -12.45 20.38 -17.31
C ASN A 477 -13.00 20.31 -18.75
N ILE A 478 -14.07 19.53 -18.95
CA ILE A 478 -14.72 19.38 -20.26
C ILE A 478 -15.26 20.72 -20.80
N ALA A 479 -15.66 21.62 -19.90
CA ALA A 479 -16.13 22.97 -20.31
C ALA A 479 -15.02 23.75 -21.05
N MET A 480 -13.81 23.80 -20.49
CA MET A 480 -12.66 24.45 -21.14
C MET A 480 -12.33 23.79 -22.50
N LYS A 481 -12.37 22.45 -22.56
CA LYS A 481 -12.11 21.70 -23.80
C LYS A 481 -13.14 22.03 -24.90
N LYS A 482 -14.42 22.25 -24.52
CA LYS A 482 -15.46 22.73 -25.45
C LYS A 482 -15.13 24.11 -25.99
N GLU A 483 -14.65 25.02 -25.15
CA GLU A 483 -14.29 26.37 -25.61
C GLU A 483 -13.08 26.34 -26.56
N LEU A 484 -12.08 25.49 -26.31
CA LEU A 484 -10.97 25.25 -27.24
C LEU A 484 -11.49 24.76 -28.62
N ALA A 485 -12.40 23.80 -28.62
CA ALA A 485 -13.00 23.28 -29.86
C ALA A 485 -13.81 24.34 -30.59
N LYS A 486 -14.63 25.13 -29.87
CA LYS A 486 -15.38 26.26 -30.47
C LYS A 486 -14.45 27.29 -31.10
N ALA A 487 -13.35 27.63 -30.42
CA ALA A 487 -12.39 28.59 -30.93
C ALA A 487 -11.77 28.13 -32.26
N ILE A 488 -11.37 26.85 -32.37
CA ILE A 488 -10.80 26.28 -33.59
C ILE A 488 -11.85 26.14 -34.71
N ALA A 489 -13.04 25.65 -34.35
CA ALA A 489 -14.14 25.44 -35.28
C ALA A 489 -14.87 26.76 -35.63
N LYS A 490 -14.49 27.90 -35.06
CA LYS A 490 -15.12 29.22 -35.23
C LYS A 490 -16.62 29.23 -34.90
N ILE A 491 -17.07 28.41 -33.96
CA ILE A 491 -18.45 28.32 -33.50
C ILE A 491 -18.76 29.53 -32.62
N GLY A 492 -19.85 30.24 -32.90
CA GLY A 492 -20.33 31.40 -32.12
C GLY A 492 -19.56 32.70 -32.34
N ARG A 493 -18.61 32.78 -33.28
CA ARG A 493 -18.08 34.05 -33.77
C ARG A 493 -19.04 34.58 -34.80
N ALA A 494 -19.67 35.73 -34.51
CA ALA A 494 -20.37 36.50 -35.53
C ALA A 494 -19.39 36.73 -36.70
N HIS A 495 -19.86 36.51 -37.93
CA HIS A 495 -19.10 36.92 -39.09
C HIS A 495 -18.96 38.43 -39.01
N VAL A 496 -17.75 38.92 -38.71
CA VAL A 496 -17.37 40.32 -38.92
C VAL A 496 -16.78 40.43 -40.32
#